data_65d132f7aef06b1bd5aa7d02b352fbbf
#
_entry.id   65d132f7aef06b1bd5aa7d02b352fbbf
#
_cell.length_a   1.000
_cell.length_b   1.000
_cell.length_c   1.000
_cell.angle_alpha   90.00
_cell.angle_beta   90.00
_cell.angle_gamma   90.00
#
_symmetry.space_group_name_H-M   'P 1'
#
loop_
_entity.id
_entity.type
_entity.pdbx_description
1 polymer ?
#
loop_
_entity_poly.entity_id
_entity_poly.type
_entity_poly.pdbx_seq_one_letter_code
_entity_poly.pdbx_strand_id
1 'polypeptide(L)'
;ADLFQEADVKLDMECIDVDDEQYDVIIASHVLEHVDDKKASSELLRVLVDGGILVCQVPIVEGWESTYEDDSITSEEDRRLHFGQGDHVRYYGADFRERIRASGFILKNEYTSEGEDVIRYGLLRGEKTFVFQKG
;
A
#
# COMPACT_ATOMS: atom_id res chain seq x y z
N ALA A 1 -8.37 -10.91 -1.09
CA ALA A 1 -9.19 -10.53 0.06
C ALA A 1 -9.66 -9.09 -0.11
N ASP A 2 -10.78 -8.74 0.43
CA ASP A 2 -11.35 -7.39 0.39
C ASP A 2 -12.33 -7.23 1.56
N LEU A 3 -12.53 -6.00 2.04
CA LEU A 3 -13.45 -5.72 3.15
C LEU A 3 -14.89 -5.49 2.67
N PHE A 4 -15.07 -4.93 1.47
CA PHE A 4 -16.37 -4.45 0.98
C PHE A 4 -16.87 -5.15 -0.27
N GLN A 5 -15.99 -5.74 -1.08
CA GLN A 5 -16.31 -6.38 -2.34
C GLN A 5 -16.45 -7.90 -2.19
N GLU A 6 -16.99 -8.56 -3.21
CA GLU A 6 -17.05 -10.01 -3.28
C GLU A 6 -15.62 -10.56 -3.45
N ALA A 7 -15.15 -11.26 -2.45
CA ALA A 7 -13.81 -11.84 -2.38
C ALA A 7 -13.86 -13.17 -1.63
N ASP A 8 -12.86 -14.02 -1.79
CA ASP A 8 -12.78 -15.32 -1.10
C ASP A 8 -12.77 -15.15 0.43
N VAL A 9 -12.17 -14.06 0.91
CA VAL A 9 -12.10 -13.72 2.33
C VAL A 9 -12.38 -12.22 2.52
N LYS A 10 -13.27 -11.90 3.45
CA LYS A 10 -13.40 -10.53 3.97
C LYS A 10 -12.29 -10.28 4.98
N LEU A 11 -11.56 -9.19 4.80
CA LEU A 11 -10.36 -8.94 5.59
C LEU A 11 -10.20 -7.43 5.84
N ASP A 12 -10.07 -7.08 7.11
CA ASP A 12 -9.67 -5.73 7.54
C ASP A 12 -8.14 -5.68 7.64
N MET A 13 -7.53 -4.83 6.82
CA MET A 13 -6.06 -4.68 6.78
C MET A 13 -5.47 -4.09 8.07
N GLU A 14 -6.28 -3.42 8.88
CA GLU A 14 -5.85 -2.87 10.17
C GLU A 14 -5.96 -3.88 11.32
N CYS A 15 -6.63 -5.03 11.09
CA CYS A 15 -6.82 -6.10 12.07
C CYS A 15 -7.09 -7.41 11.32
N ILE A 16 -6.04 -8.06 10.84
CA ILE A 16 -6.14 -9.28 10.04
C ILE A 16 -6.44 -10.48 10.95
N ASP A 17 -7.64 -11.07 10.80
CA ASP A 17 -8.06 -12.26 11.57
C ASP A 17 -7.41 -13.55 11.01
N VAL A 18 -6.10 -13.60 11.11
CA VAL A 18 -5.24 -14.73 10.69
C VAL A 18 -4.08 -14.82 11.67
N ASP A 19 -3.64 -16.03 11.97
CA ASP A 19 -2.46 -16.27 12.81
C ASP A 19 -1.19 -15.66 12.23
N ASP A 20 -0.15 -15.51 13.06
CA ASP A 20 1.15 -15.01 12.64
C ASP A 20 1.78 -15.96 11.60
N GLU A 21 2.59 -15.41 10.70
CA GLU A 21 3.46 -16.18 9.80
C GLU A 21 2.73 -17.20 8.89
N GLN A 22 1.61 -16.77 8.30
CA GLN A 22 0.80 -17.65 7.43
C GLN A 22 1.10 -17.50 5.93
N TYR A 23 1.74 -16.41 5.52
CA TYR A 23 1.92 -16.10 4.10
C TYR A 23 3.39 -15.90 3.72
N ASP A 24 3.81 -16.51 2.61
CA ASP A 24 5.13 -16.29 2.00
C ASP A 24 5.17 -14.99 1.19
N VAL A 25 4.05 -14.64 0.55
CA VAL A 25 3.91 -13.46 -0.31
C VAL A 25 2.56 -12.82 -0.11
N ILE A 26 2.56 -11.49 0.06
CA ILE A 26 1.35 -10.67 0.07
C ILE A 26 1.47 -9.62 -1.04
N ILE A 27 0.38 -9.40 -1.77
CA ILE A 27 0.26 -8.32 -2.76
C ILE A 27 -0.80 -7.35 -2.26
N ALA A 28 -0.39 -6.11 -1.96
CA ALA A 28 -1.24 -5.01 -1.55
C ALA A 28 -1.22 -3.92 -2.63
N SER A 29 -2.15 -3.99 -3.56
CA SER A 29 -2.26 -3.06 -4.68
C SER A 29 -3.41 -2.10 -4.43
N HIS A 30 -3.11 -0.81 -4.31
CA HIS A 30 -4.09 0.26 -4.06
C HIS A 30 -4.98 -0.02 -2.83
N VAL A 31 -4.35 -0.24 -1.69
CA VAL A 31 -5.01 -0.52 -0.41
C VAL A 31 -4.57 0.45 0.68
N LEU A 32 -3.27 0.71 0.79
CA LEU A 32 -2.70 1.44 1.93
C LEU A 32 -3.10 2.92 1.98
N GLU A 33 -3.50 3.50 0.86
CA GLU A 33 -4.04 4.86 0.77
C GLU A 33 -5.44 5.03 1.37
N HIS A 34 -6.13 3.92 1.69
CA HIS A 34 -7.49 3.90 2.23
C HIS A 34 -7.57 3.66 3.74
N VAL A 35 -6.48 3.20 4.37
CA VAL A 35 -6.45 2.69 5.74
C VAL A 35 -5.39 3.39 6.60
N ASP A 36 -5.35 3.10 7.90
CA ASP A 36 -4.21 3.45 8.75
C ASP A 36 -3.00 2.60 8.33
N ASP A 37 -2.10 3.17 7.54
CA ASP A 37 -0.98 2.45 6.94
C ASP A 37 0.04 1.92 7.96
N LYS A 38 0.12 2.52 9.14
CA LYS A 38 0.99 2.04 10.23
C LYS A 38 0.44 0.76 10.83
N LYS A 39 -0.88 0.72 11.08
CA LYS A 39 -1.52 -0.51 11.56
C LYS A 39 -1.49 -1.58 10.48
N ALA A 40 -1.92 -1.24 9.26
CA ALA A 40 -1.94 -2.18 8.15
C ALA A 40 -0.56 -2.77 7.86
N SER A 41 0.50 -1.97 7.82
CA SER A 41 1.86 -2.49 7.59
C SER A 41 2.38 -3.35 8.75
N SER A 42 1.99 -3.06 9.98
CA SER A 42 2.32 -3.92 11.13
C SER A 42 1.61 -5.27 11.06
N GLU A 43 0.34 -5.29 10.65
CA GLU A 43 -0.41 -6.53 10.45
C GLU A 43 0.13 -7.35 9.27
N LEU A 44 0.44 -6.69 8.15
CA LEU A 44 1.09 -7.33 7.00
C LEU A 44 2.43 -7.98 7.39
N LEU A 45 3.22 -7.28 8.21
CA LEU A 45 4.48 -7.83 8.72
C LEU A 45 4.24 -9.05 9.62
N ARG A 46 3.23 -8.99 10.50
CA ARG A 46 2.89 -10.07 11.43
C ARG A 46 2.51 -11.35 10.71
N VAL A 47 1.64 -11.26 9.70
CA VAL A 47 1.11 -12.43 9.00
C VAL A 47 2.05 -13.00 7.93
N LEU A 48 3.11 -12.29 7.54
CA LEU A 48 4.17 -12.82 6.69
C LEU A 48 5.12 -13.70 7.49
N VAL A 49 5.59 -14.80 6.89
CA VAL A 49 6.69 -15.61 7.42
C VAL A 49 7.99 -14.81 7.44
N ASP A 50 8.98 -15.22 8.23
CA ASP A 50 10.31 -14.64 8.19
C ASP A 50 10.91 -14.71 6.78
N GLY A 51 11.42 -13.62 6.28
CA GLY A 51 11.88 -13.50 4.89
C GLY A 51 10.77 -13.40 3.84
N GLY A 52 9.50 -13.42 4.24
CA GLY A 52 8.34 -13.27 3.36
C GLY A 52 8.32 -11.92 2.63
N ILE A 53 7.61 -11.88 1.51
CA ILE A 53 7.64 -10.75 0.57
C ILE A 53 6.32 -10.01 0.57
N LEU A 54 6.38 -8.68 0.68
CA LEU A 54 5.28 -7.76 0.44
C LEU A 54 5.51 -7.01 -0.88
N VAL A 55 4.58 -7.13 -1.81
CA VAL A 55 4.53 -6.33 -3.04
C VAL A 55 3.47 -5.25 -2.87
N CYS A 56 3.86 -3.99 -2.94
CA CYS A 56 2.96 -2.85 -2.77
C CYS A 56 2.88 -1.99 -4.02
N GLN A 57 1.67 -1.51 -4.30
CA GLN A 57 1.42 -0.40 -5.23
C GLN A 57 0.53 0.62 -4.53
N VAL A 58 0.89 1.89 -4.62
CA VAL A 58 0.12 3.03 -4.11
C VAL A 58 0.28 4.21 -5.05
N PRO A 59 -0.70 5.11 -5.14
CA PRO A 59 -0.50 6.40 -5.79
C PRO A 59 0.56 7.20 -5.04
N ILE A 60 1.65 7.55 -5.70
CA ILE A 60 2.77 8.28 -5.10
C ILE A 60 3.11 9.53 -5.92
N VAL A 61 3.32 10.65 -5.25
CA VAL A 61 3.81 11.90 -5.83
C VAL A 61 5.31 12.03 -5.52
N GLU A 62 6.14 11.52 -6.42
CA GLU A 62 7.59 11.46 -6.22
C GLU A 62 8.27 12.83 -6.02
N GLY A 63 7.64 13.90 -6.47
CA GLY A 63 8.12 15.27 -6.25
C GLY A 63 7.86 15.81 -4.84
N TRP A 64 7.12 15.10 -4.00
CA TRP A 64 6.87 15.46 -2.62
C TRP A 64 7.79 14.67 -1.69
N GLU A 65 8.48 15.37 -0.80
CA GLU A 65 9.32 14.72 0.20
C GLU A 65 8.50 13.95 1.24
N SER A 66 7.32 14.51 1.59
CA SER A 66 6.45 13.98 2.64
C SER A 66 5.05 13.67 2.12
N THR A 67 4.45 12.64 2.67
CA THR A 67 3.05 12.28 2.49
C THR A 67 2.14 13.41 2.97
N TYR A 68 1.12 13.74 2.17
CA TYR A 68 0.06 14.65 2.54
C TYR A 68 -1.11 13.88 3.15
N GLU A 69 -1.38 14.11 4.41
CA GLU A 69 -2.52 13.56 5.15
C GLU A 69 -3.03 14.60 6.16
N ASP A 70 -4.35 14.57 6.43
CA ASP A 70 -5.00 15.46 7.40
C ASP A 70 -6.23 14.77 7.99
N ASP A 71 -6.17 14.42 9.25
CA ASP A 71 -7.21 13.69 9.97
C ASP A 71 -8.52 14.48 10.12
N SER A 72 -8.49 15.80 9.93
CA SER A 72 -9.69 16.64 9.94
C SER A 72 -10.55 16.48 8.68
N ILE A 73 -9.99 15.93 7.60
CA ILE A 73 -10.67 15.70 6.31
C ILE A 73 -11.40 14.35 6.37
N THR A 74 -12.68 14.39 6.69
CA THR A 74 -13.47 13.17 6.94
C THR A 74 -14.59 12.93 5.94
N SER A 75 -15.12 13.98 5.27
CA SER A 75 -16.18 13.82 4.28
C SER A 75 -15.65 13.28 2.97
N GLU A 76 -16.47 12.50 2.24
CA GLU A 76 -16.10 12.01 0.91
C GLU A 76 -15.82 13.14 -0.08
N GLU A 77 -16.56 14.26 0.03
CA GLU A 77 -16.38 15.41 -0.86
C GLU A 77 -15.03 16.09 -0.63
N ASP A 78 -14.67 16.32 0.63
CA ASP A 78 -13.38 16.91 0.99
C ASP A 78 -12.23 15.95 0.62
N ARG A 79 -12.39 14.64 0.85
CA ARG A 79 -11.38 13.65 0.44
C ARG A 79 -11.16 13.63 -1.06
N ARG A 80 -12.22 13.75 -1.89
CA ARG A 80 -12.07 13.88 -3.33
C ARG A 80 -11.28 15.12 -3.72
N LEU A 81 -11.50 16.22 -3.03
CA LEU A 81 -10.80 17.48 -3.28
C LEU A 81 -9.33 17.40 -2.86
N HIS A 82 -9.05 16.84 -1.69
CA HIS A 82 -7.71 16.78 -1.11
C HIS A 82 -6.87 15.58 -1.55
N PHE A 83 -7.49 14.43 -1.73
CA PHE A 83 -6.81 13.14 -1.98
C PHE A 83 -7.22 12.47 -3.29
N GLY A 84 -8.04 13.12 -4.11
CA GLY A 84 -8.42 12.65 -5.44
C GLY A 84 -9.58 11.67 -5.48
N GLN A 85 -9.84 10.93 -4.40
CA GLN A 85 -10.95 9.98 -4.26
C GLN A 85 -11.62 10.12 -2.89
N GLY A 86 -12.91 9.80 -2.80
CA GLY A 86 -13.70 10.00 -1.57
C GLY A 86 -13.37 9.04 -0.43
N ASP A 87 -12.66 7.97 -0.72
CA ASP A 87 -12.21 6.93 0.21
C ASP A 87 -10.70 6.94 0.46
N HIS A 88 -9.93 7.79 -0.24
CA HIS A 88 -8.53 8.02 0.08
C HIS A 88 -8.40 8.88 1.35
N VAL A 89 -7.39 8.60 2.16
CA VAL A 89 -7.07 9.36 3.37
C VAL A 89 -5.72 10.08 3.28
N ARG A 90 -5.00 9.88 2.17
CA ARG A 90 -3.69 10.53 1.91
C ARG A 90 -3.28 10.48 0.45
N TYR A 91 -2.32 11.35 0.12
CA TYR A 91 -1.42 11.20 -1.02
C TYR A 91 -0.02 10.92 -0.51
N TYR A 92 0.57 9.80 -0.93
CA TYR A 92 1.94 9.46 -0.57
C TYR A 92 2.96 10.35 -1.28
N GLY A 93 3.98 10.78 -0.51
CA GLY A 93 5.21 11.33 -1.01
C GLY A 93 6.34 10.28 -1.08
N ALA A 94 7.56 10.72 -1.32
CA ALA A 94 8.74 9.87 -1.39
C ALA A 94 9.02 9.11 -0.07
N ASP A 95 8.54 9.65 1.06
CA ASP A 95 8.61 9.05 2.40
C ASP A 95 7.78 7.77 2.58
N PHE A 96 6.94 7.37 1.60
CA PHE A 96 6.24 6.08 1.60
C PHE A 96 7.19 4.93 1.95
N ARG A 97 8.38 4.95 1.39
CA ARG A 97 9.42 3.94 1.61
C ARG A 97 9.81 3.81 3.08
N GLU A 98 10.00 4.96 3.74
CA GLU A 98 10.38 5.00 5.15
C GLU A 98 9.20 4.66 6.06
N ARG A 99 7.98 5.01 5.67
CA ARG A 99 6.76 4.64 6.41
C ARG A 99 6.62 3.11 6.51
N ILE A 100 6.81 2.39 5.41
CA ILE A 100 6.75 0.92 5.42
C ILE A 100 7.95 0.31 6.15
N ARG A 101 9.15 0.86 5.98
CA ARG A 101 10.36 0.43 6.72
C ARG A 101 10.21 0.57 8.23
N ALA A 102 9.52 1.61 8.69
CA ALA A 102 9.30 1.86 10.12
C ALA A 102 8.54 0.72 10.82
N SER A 103 7.78 -0.09 10.08
CA SER A 103 7.10 -1.30 10.60
C SER A 103 8.02 -2.53 10.69
N GLY A 104 9.25 -2.47 10.17
CA GLY A 104 10.20 -3.59 10.20
C GLY A 104 10.51 -4.21 8.83
N PHE A 105 9.94 -3.69 7.76
CA PHE A 105 10.22 -4.15 6.40
C PHE A 105 11.56 -3.62 5.87
N ILE A 106 12.17 -4.41 4.99
CA ILE A 106 13.37 -4.05 4.23
C ILE A 106 12.99 -3.86 2.77
N LEU A 107 13.18 -2.66 2.21
CA LEU A 107 12.97 -2.42 0.78
C LEU A 107 14.04 -3.17 -0.03
N LYS A 108 13.62 -4.09 -0.87
CA LYS A 108 14.51 -4.91 -1.73
C LYS A 108 14.62 -4.35 -3.13
N ASN A 109 13.48 -4.00 -3.73
CA ASN A 109 13.42 -3.51 -5.10
C ASN A 109 12.30 -2.50 -5.27
N GLU A 110 12.44 -1.68 -6.29
CA GLU A 110 11.45 -0.72 -6.77
C GLU A 110 11.45 -0.75 -8.29
N TYR A 111 10.27 -0.85 -8.88
CA TYR A 111 10.06 -0.88 -10.31
C TYR A 111 9.16 0.26 -10.74
N THR A 112 9.42 0.82 -11.91
CA THR A 112 8.54 1.82 -12.55
C THR A 112 8.01 1.23 -13.85
N SER A 113 6.69 1.29 -14.04
CA SER A 113 6.04 0.86 -15.29
C SER A 113 6.39 1.84 -16.41
N GLU A 114 7.25 1.44 -17.32
CA GLU A 114 7.71 2.29 -18.43
C GLU A 114 8.01 1.47 -19.70
N GLY A 115 8.39 2.17 -20.78
CA GLY A 115 8.80 1.54 -22.03
C GLY A 115 7.68 0.77 -22.73
N GLU A 116 8.05 -0.27 -23.47
CA GLU A 116 7.13 -1.10 -24.26
C GLU A 116 6.25 -2.00 -23.39
N ASP A 117 6.68 -2.34 -22.19
CA ASP A 117 5.92 -3.18 -21.26
C ASP A 117 4.59 -2.54 -20.85
N VAL A 118 4.53 -1.22 -20.81
CA VAL A 118 3.28 -0.48 -20.56
C VAL A 118 2.21 -0.83 -21.58
N ILE A 119 2.60 -0.91 -22.87
CA ILE A 119 1.68 -1.26 -23.96
C ILE A 119 1.40 -2.76 -23.96
N ARG A 120 2.45 -3.57 -23.81
CA ARG A 120 2.39 -5.03 -23.89
C ARG A 120 1.51 -5.64 -22.80
N TYR A 121 1.55 -5.09 -21.59
CA TYR A 121 0.86 -5.64 -20.41
C TYR A 121 -0.30 -4.77 -19.93
N GLY A 122 -0.60 -3.65 -20.61
CA GLY A 122 -1.68 -2.74 -20.21
C GLY A 122 -1.43 -2.04 -18.87
N LEU A 123 -0.17 -1.74 -18.55
CA LEU A 123 0.21 -1.11 -17.28
C LEU A 123 -0.06 0.40 -17.30
N LEU A 124 -0.21 0.98 -16.11
CA LEU A 124 -0.27 2.43 -15.96
C LEU A 124 1.16 2.99 -15.99
N ARG A 125 1.44 3.87 -16.98
CA ARG A 125 2.77 4.46 -17.13
C ARG A 125 3.15 5.30 -15.92
N GLY A 126 4.36 5.06 -15.39
CA GLY A 126 4.89 5.75 -14.22
C GLY A 126 4.45 5.16 -12.89
N GLU A 127 3.54 4.19 -12.89
CA GLU A 127 3.15 3.50 -11.67
C GLU A 127 4.35 2.76 -11.07
N LYS A 128 4.47 2.86 -9.74
CA LYS A 128 5.55 2.22 -9.00
C LYS A 128 5.08 0.98 -8.27
N THR A 129 5.92 -0.05 -8.35
CA THR A 129 5.75 -1.29 -7.59
C THR A 129 6.94 -1.44 -6.64
N PHE A 130 6.67 -1.52 -5.36
CA PHE A 130 7.66 -1.69 -4.31
C PHE A 130 7.67 -3.15 -3.84
N VAL A 131 8.85 -3.70 -3.67
CA VAL A 131 9.05 -5.04 -3.13
C VAL A 131 9.78 -4.94 -1.80
N PHE A 132 9.08 -5.26 -0.74
CA PHE A 132 9.62 -5.30 0.62
C PHE A 132 9.77 -6.75 1.09
N GLN A 133 10.65 -6.96 2.05
CA GLN A 133 10.87 -8.24 2.70
C GLN A 133 10.76 -8.07 4.21
N LYS A 134 10.09 -9.00 4.89
CA LYS A 134 10.15 -9.13 6.35
C LYS A 134 11.58 -9.50 6.75
N GLY A 135 12.13 -8.74 7.66
CA GLY A 135 13.47 -8.94 8.21
C GLY A 135 13.57 -10.13 9.16
#